data_f047908cc7ab180771a3146b640324b9
#
_entry.id   f047908cc7ab180771a3146b640324b9
#
_cell.length_a   1.000
_cell.length_b   1.000
_cell.length_c   1.000
_cell.angle_alpha   90.00
_cell.angle_beta   90.00
_cell.angle_gamma   90.00
#
_symmetry.space_group_name_H-M   'P 1'
#
loop_
_entity.id
_entity.type
_entity.pdbx_description
1 polymer ?
#
loop_
_entity_poly.entity_id
_entity_poly.type
_entity_poly.pdbx_seq_one_letter_code
_entity_poly.pdbx_strand_id
1 'polypeptide(L)'
;MSEDTTKITRLQRKLVHTGMEVNDFVHDRPEYLHAIMCQLGLPRSRQDERTFERSVGRASMMISAGKRYTRQGWEDMPLPYGSQPRLAMIHLCSEAVRNQSPVIDVSDGIVPFLRDMGMSISGRTFRNFKNQMTYLAGCEMQLAWDNGQSIKQMRSAPVHSFEAWADPFAAQSAFWPDEITLGHEFFETLCAHAVPLDPRAVHALQHSALAMDIYSWLAHRLCRIRTENGVKLYWKNLR
;
A
#
# COMPACT_ATOMS: atom_id res chain seq x y z
N MET A 1 3.02 32.00 -33.64
CA MET A 1 3.55 30.92 -32.79
C MET A 1 3.47 31.44 -31.38
N SER A 2 2.42 31.09 -30.64
CA SER A 2 2.26 31.44 -29.21
C SER A 2 2.98 30.37 -28.39
N GLU A 3 4.05 30.77 -27.72
CA GLU A 3 4.68 29.95 -26.67
C GLU A 3 3.67 29.79 -25.54
N ASP A 4 3.09 28.59 -25.47
CA ASP A 4 2.25 28.15 -24.36
C ASP A 4 3.18 27.85 -23.17
N THR A 5 3.56 28.92 -22.47
CA THR A 5 4.39 28.82 -21.25
C THR A 5 3.51 28.26 -20.13
N THR A 6 3.32 26.93 -20.13
CA THR A 6 2.57 26.21 -19.10
C THR A 6 3.23 26.47 -17.73
N LYS A 7 2.60 27.32 -16.92
CA LYS A 7 3.07 27.62 -15.55
C LYS A 7 3.12 26.34 -14.72
N ILE A 8 4.34 25.86 -14.45
CA ILE A 8 4.58 24.70 -13.58
C ILE A 8 3.98 24.98 -12.21
N THR A 9 3.07 24.13 -11.77
CA THR A 9 2.41 24.21 -10.45
C THR A 9 3.42 23.97 -9.32
N ARG A 10 3.09 24.40 -8.08
CA ARG A 10 3.92 24.12 -6.88
C ARG A 10 4.15 22.62 -6.69
N LEU A 11 3.12 21.79 -6.94
CA LEU A 11 3.22 20.33 -6.86
C LEU A 11 4.20 19.78 -7.90
N GLN A 12 4.09 20.21 -9.16
CA GLN A 12 4.99 19.77 -10.22
C GLN A 12 6.46 20.13 -9.92
N ARG A 13 6.73 21.33 -9.38
CA ARG A 13 8.09 21.71 -8.96
C ARG A 13 8.61 20.79 -7.86
N LYS A 14 7.78 20.48 -6.85
CA LYS A 14 8.15 19.56 -5.77
C LYS A 14 8.49 18.17 -6.34
N LEU A 15 7.68 17.64 -7.27
CA LEU A 15 7.91 16.34 -7.89
C LEU A 15 9.20 16.31 -8.72
N VAL A 16 9.48 17.36 -9.49
CA VAL A 16 10.73 17.47 -10.27
C VAL A 16 11.94 17.51 -9.33
N HIS A 17 11.89 18.33 -8.27
CA HIS A 17 12.97 18.41 -7.29
C HIS A 17 13.22 17.05 -6.61
N THR A 18 12.16 16.40 -6.11
CA THR A 18 12.28 15.06 -5.53
C THR A 18 12.84 14.05 -6.53
N GLY A 19 12.43 14.12 -7.81
CA GLY A 19 12.97 13.25 -8.86
C GLY A 19 14.48 13.43 -9.07
N MET A 20 14.98 14.67 -9.01
CA MET A 20 16.42 14.97 -9.05
C MET A 20 17.14 14.39 -7.83
N GLU A 21 16.62 14.64 -6.62
CA GLU A 21 17.21 14.10 -5.38
C GLU A 21 17.27 12.56 -5.37
N VAL A 22 16.23 11.88 -5.86
CA VAL A 22 16.20 10.42 -5.96
C VAL A 22 17.23 9.92 -6.97
N ASN A 23 17.45 10.65 -8.08
CA ASN A 23 18.43 10.29 -9.10
C ASN A 23 19.87 10.51 -8.65
N ASP A 24 20.12 11.59 -7.90
CA ASP A 24 21.49 11.99 -7.53
C ASP A 24 22.02 11.23 -6.31
N PHE A 25 21.15 10.78 -5.42
CA PHE A 25 21.55 10.12 -4.17
C PHE A 25 20.68 8.90 -3.87
N VAL A 26 21.32 7.75 -3.65
CA VAL A 26 20.66 6.55 -3.12
C VAL A 26 20.28 6.80 -1.65
N HIS A 27 19.07 6.47 -1.27
CA HIS A 27 18.62 6.59 0.13
C HIS A 27 19.06 5.36 0.93
N ASP A 28 19.74 5.58 2.06
CA ASP A 28 20.33 4.50 2.88
C ASP A 28 19.30 3.57 3.53
N ARG A 29 18.07 4.06 3.72
CA ARG A 29 16.98 3.31 4.36
C ARG A 29 15.74 3.26 3.45
N PRO A 30 15.67 2.31 2.51
CA PRO A 30 14.52 2.17 1.62
C PRO A 30 13.26 1.71 2.39
N GLU A 31 12.10 2.05 1.86
CA GLU A 31 10.84 1.40 2.18
C GLU A 31 10.69 0.11 1.37
N TYR A 32 9.78 -0.78 1.82
CA TYR A 32 9.55 -2.05 1.14
C TYR A 32 8.07 -2.30 0.88
N LEU A 33 7.79 -2.94 -0.25
CA LEU A 33 6.45 -3.42 -0.56
C LEU A 33 6.53 -4.80 -1.20
N HIS A 34 5.54 -5.65 -0.94
CA HIS A 34 5.46 -6.97 -1.55
C HIS A 34 5.34 -6.88 -3.07
N ALA A 35 6.13 -7.67 -3.81
CA ALA A 35 6.21 -7.63 -5.27
C ALA A 35 4.85 -7.75 -5.98
N ILE A 36 3.92 -8.54 -5.44
CA ILE A 36 2.59 -8.68 -6.02
C ILE A 36 1.76 -7.40 -5.85
N MET A 37 1.89 -6.71 -4.72
CA MET A 37 1.21 -5.44 -4.49
C MET A 37 1.78 -4.31 -5.37
N CYS A 38 3.07 -4.37 -5.71
CA CYS A 38 3.67 -3.46 -6.68
C CYS A 38 3.08 -3.65 -8.08
N GLN A 39 2.69 -4.87 -8.44
CA GLN A 39 2.14 -5.18 -9.77
C GLN A 39 0.64 -4.89 -9.85
N LEU A 40 -0.12 -5.18 -8.81
CA LEU A 40 -1.58 -5.21 -8.87
C LEU A 40 -2.23 -4.01 -8.17
N GLY A 41 -1.68 -3.58 -7.03
CA GLY A 41 -2.22 -2.47 -6.24
C GLY A 41 -3.60 -2.77 -5.64
N LEU A 42 -4.04 -1.93 -4.72
CA LEU A 42 -5.38 -1.97 -4.12
C LEU A 42 -6.39 -1.19 -4.99
N PRO A 43 -7.71 -1.23 -4.68
CA PRO A 43 -8.67 -0.31 -5.29
C PRO A 43 -8.23 1.16 -5.15
N ARG A 44 -8.34 1.96 -6.21
CA ARG A 44 -7.93 3.38 -6.19
C ARG A 44 -9.00 4.30 -5.61
N SER A 45 -10.25 3.92 -5.79
CA SER A 45 -11.44 4.61 -5.28
C SER A 45 -12.36 3.62 -4.58
N ARG A 46 -13.33 4.15 -3.87
CA ARG A 46 -14.38 3.32 -3.26
C ARG A 46 -15.09 2.50 -4.34
N GLN A 47 -15.30 1.23 -4.03
CA GLN A 47 -16.05 0.29 -4.85
C GLN A 47 -17.38 0.00 -4.15
N ASP A 48 -18.42 -0.24 -4.92
CA ASP A 48 -19.72 -0.69 -4.41
C ASP A 48 -19.75 -2.22 -4.27
N GLU A 49 -18.93 -2.91 -5.09
CA GLU A 49 -18.74 -4.34 -5.02
C GLU A 49 -17.95 -4.74 -3.77
N ARG A 50 -18.25 -5.95 -3.29
CA ARG A 50 -17.57 -6.52 -2.11
C ARG A 50 -16.31 -7.30 -2.46
N THR A 51 -16.04 -7.48 -3.73
CA THR A 51 -14.84 -8.13 -4.26
C THR A 51 -14.16 -7.25 -5.29
N PHE A 52 -12.84 -7.27 -5.27
CA PHE A 52 -12.02 -6.60 -6.28
C PHE A 52 -11.01 -7.61 -6.80
N GLU A 53 -10.97 -7.77 -8.12
CA GLU A 53 -10.04 -8.66 -8.79
C GLU A 53 -9.17 -7.87 -9.77
N ARG A 54 -7.88 -8.22 -9.81
CA ARG A 54 -6.95 -7.68 -10.79
C ARG A 54 -5.92 -8.73 -11.15
N SER A 55 -5.64 -8.85 -12.45
CA SER A 55 -4.62 -9.74 -12.98
C SER A 55 -3.70 -8.98 -13.94
N VAL A 56 -2.40 -9.17 -13.79
CA VAL A 56 -1.38 -8.58 -14.66
C VAL A 56 -0.31 -9.63 -14.96
N GLY A 57 -0.21 -10.02 -16.23
CA GLY A 57 0.71 -11.07 -16.64
C GLY A 57 0.37 -12.40 -15.96
N ARG A 58 1.27 -12.87 -15.09
CA ARG A 58 1.15 -14.15 -14.37
C ARG A 58 0.73 -13.99 -12.90
N ALA A 59 0.48 -12.76 -12.47
CA ALA A 59 0.06 -12.45 -11.12
C ALA A 59 -1.43 -12.10 -11.10
N SER A 60 -2.15 -12.61 -10.11
CA SER A 60 -3.55 -12.30 -9.87
C SER A 60 -3.79 -12.06 -8.38
N MET A 61 -4.68 -11.13 -8.09
CA MET A 61 -5.11 -10.82 -6.73
C MET A 61 -6.62 -10.65 -6.70
N MET A 62 -7.24 -11.26 -5.72
CA MET A 62 -8.63 -11.03 -5.36
C MET A 62 -8.69 -10.53 -3.91
N ILE A 63 -9.42 -9.44 -3.68
CA ILE A 63 -9.67 -8.89 -2.35
C ILE A 63 -11.17 -8.98 -2.08
N SER A 64 -11.53 -9.58 -0.96
CA SER A 64 -12.90 -9.69 -0.48
C SER A 64 -13.08 -8.83 0.76
N ALA A 65 -14.10 -7.97 0.76
CA ALA A 65 -14.44 -7.14 1.91
C ALA A 65 -15.01 -7.99 3.06
N GLY A 66 -14.53 -7.74 4.26
CA GLY A 66 -14.99 -8.43 5.44
C GLY A 66 -16.23 -7.82 6.08
N LYS A 67 -16.50 -8.28 7.28
CA LYS A 67 -17.55 -7.77 8.16
C LYS A 67 -16.93 -7.36 9.49
N ARG A 68 -17.52 -6.38 10.16
CA ARG A 68 -17.22 -6.05 11.55
C ARG A 68 -18.40 -6.39 12.44
N TYR A 69 -18.12 -6.78 13.65
CA TYR A 69 -19.14 -6.95 14.68
C TYR A 69 -19.33 -5.62 15.42
N THR A 70 -20.60 -5.19 15.54
CA THR A 70 -21.00 -4.00 16.30
C THR A 70 -22.02 -4.40 17.36
N ARG A 71 -22.41 -3.47 18.25
CA ARG A 71 -23.50 -3.71 19.21
C ARG A 71 -24.85 -4.03 18.55
N GLN A 72 -24.98 -3.72 17.26
CA GLN A 72 -26.19 -3.99 16.47
C GLN A 72 -26.09 -5.28 15.65
N GLY A 73 -24.93 -5.97 15.70
CA GLY A 73 -24.65 -7.21 14.98
C GLY A 73 -23.56 -7.04 13.91
N TRP A 74 -23.52 -7.96 12.96
CA TRP A 74 -22.55 -7.97 11.88
C TRP A 74 -22.89 -6.96 10.78
N GLU A 75 -21.98 -6.03 10.52
CA GLU A 75 -22.08 -5.02 9.46
C GLU A 75 -21.07 -5.28 8.35
N ASP A 76 -21.49 -5.07 7.11
CA ASP A 76 -20.62 -5.15 5.96
C ASP A 76 -19.64 -3.96 5.92
N MET A 77 -18.36 -4.25 5.64
CA MET A 77 -17.35 -3.22 5.42
C MET A 77 -17.09 -3.03 3.93
N PRO A 78 -16.72 -1.81 3.50
CA PRO A 78 -16.19 -1.59 2.16
C PRO A 78 -14.80 -2.24 1.99
N LEU A 79 -14.37 -2.38 0.75
CA LEU A 79 -12.98 -2.68 0.41
C LEU A 79 -12.06 -1.53 0.84
N PRO A 80 -10.79 -1.79 1.23
CA PRO A 80 -9.78 -0.75 1.42
C PRO A 80 -9.48 -0.06 0.08
N TYR A 81 -9.39 1.27 0.06
CA TYR A 81 -9.16 2.03 -1.17
C TYR A 81 -8.36 3.32 -0.93
N GLY A 82 -7.81 3.86 -2.01
CA GLY A 82 -7.10 5.14 -2.00
C GLY A 82 -5.63 5.01 -1.60
N SER A 83 -5.00 6.14 -1.27
CA SER A 83 -3.57 6.20 -0.96
C SER A 83 -3.24 5.74 0.46
N GLN A 84 -4.13 5.94 1.43
CA GLN A 84 -3.86 5.66 2.84
C GLN A 84 -3.57 4.18 3.15
N PRO A 85 -4.37 3.19 2.68
CA PRO A 85 -4.02 1.79 2.91
C PRO A 85 -2.76 1.36 2.15
N ARG A 86 -2.39 2.03 1.06
CA ARG A 86 -1.11 1.81 0.36
C ARG A 86 0.07 2.25 1.20
N LEU A 87 0.01 3.47 1.77
CA LEU A 87 1.03 3.97 2.69
C LEU A 87 1.18 3.06 3.90
N ALA A 88 0.06 2.66 4.50
CA ALA A 88 0.07 1.73 5.62
C ALA A 88 0.76 0.41 5.26
N MET A 89 0.43 -0.18 4.11
CA MET A 89 1.06 -1.43 3.66
C MET A 89 2.56 -1.25 3.37
N ILE A 90 2.97 -0.13 2.77
CA ILE A 90 4.40 0.17 2.57
C ILE A 90 5.10 0.25 3.92
N HIS A 91 4.55 0.99 4.87
CA HIS A 91 5.14 1.15 6.21
C HIS A 91 5.21 -0.20 6.96
N LEU A 92 4.10 -0.94 7.04
CA LEU A 92 4.05 -2.23 7.72
C LEU A 92 4.99 -3.27 7.08
N CYS A 93 5.02 -3.35 5.75
CA CYS A 93 5.97 -4.22 5.04
C CYS A 93 7.42 -3.82 5.32
N SER A 94 7.70 -2.51 5.41
CA SER A 94 9.05 -2.00 5.68
C SER A 94 9.52 -2.36 7.08
N GLU A 95 8.68 -2.13 8.09
CA GLU A 95 9.02 -2.49 9.47
C GLU A 95 9.16 -4.00 9.64
N ALA A 96 8.28 -4.79 9.03
CA ALA A 96 8.37 -6.25 9.06
C ALA A 96 9.68 -6.77 8.43
N VAL A 97 10.09 -6.22 7.28
CA VAL A 97 11.35 -6.60 6.61
C VAL A 97 12.56 -6.14 7.43
N ARG A 98 12.55 -4.93 7.96
CA ARG A 98 13.68 -4.38 8.77
C ARG A 98 13.87 -5.16 10.05
N ASN A 99 12.78 -5.47 10.75
CA ASN A 99 12.81 -6.14 12.04
C ASN A 99 12.85 -7.68 11.92
N GLN A 100 12.72 -8.22 10.68
CA GLN A 100 12.61 -9.65 10.42
C GLN A 100 11.52 -10.32 11.27
N SER A 101 10.40 -9.62 11.45
CA SER A 101 9.27 -10.02 12.29
C SER A 101 7.93 -9.67 11.61
N PRO A 102 6.93 -10.55 11.64
CA PRO A 102 5.58 -10.22 11.20
C PRO A 102 4.85 -9.30 12.20
N VAL A 103 5.36 -9.18 13.43
CA VAL A 103 4.79 -8.34 14.50
C VAL A 103 5.47 -6.98 14.47
N ILE A 104 4.68 -5.95 14.30
CA ILE A 104 5.09 -4.55 14.23
C ILE A 104 4.58 -3.85 15.49
N ASP A 105 5.51 -3.34 16.29
CA ASP A 105 5.20 -2.51 17.46
C ASP A 105 4.68 -1.13 16.98
N VAL A 106 3.51 -0.75 17.46
CA VAL A 106 2.86 0.54 17.20
C VAL A 106 2.37 1.19 18.50
N SER A 107 2.89 0.75 19.63
CA SER A 107 2.49 1.17 20.99
C SER A 107 2.69 2.67 21.25
N ASP A 108 3.58 3.33 20.51
CA ASP A 108 3.77 4.80 20.55
C ASP A 108 2.52 5.58 20.11
N GLY A 109 1.54 4.91 19.54
CA GLY A 109 0.26 5.47 19.17
C GLY A 109 0.17 5.94 17.71
N ILE A 110 -1.05 6.34 17.30
CA ILE A 110 -1.36 6.69 15.91
C ILE A 110 -0.63 7.94 15.41
N VAL A 111 -0.31 8.91 16.27
CA VAL A 111 0.32 10.17 15.85
C VAL A 111 1.74 9.96 15.36
N PRO A 112 2.64 9.27 16.07
CA PRO A 112 3.92 8.82 15.54
C PRO A 112 3.76 8.00 14.26
N PHE A 113 2.88 7.02 14.24
CA PHE A 113 2.62 6.16 13.09
C PHE A 113 2.25 6.95 11.82
N LEU A 114 1.34 7.93 11.92
CA LEU A 114 0.99 8.82 10.80
C LEU A 114 2.17 9.71 10.38
N ARG A 115 2.97 10.17 11.34
CA ARG A 115 4.15 11.02 11.07
C ARG A 115 5.21 10.25 10.31
N ASP A 116 5.47 9.00 10.67
CA ASP A 116 6.46 8.14 10.00
C ASP A 116 6.09 7.87 8.54
N MET A 117 4.78 7.79 8.27
CA MET A 117 4.28 7.74 6.89
C MET A 117 4.23 9.10 6.20
N GLY A 118 4.69 10.19 6.83
CA GLY A 118 4.65 11.54 6.27
C GLY A 118 3.24 12.12 6.10
N MET A 119 2.25 11.60 6.81
CA MET A 119 0.86 12.06 6.71
C MET A 119 0.60 13.29 7.59
N SER A 120 -0.27 14.18 7.11
CA SER A 120 -0.71 15.33 7.91
C SER A 120 -1.57 14.89 9.10
N ILE A 121 -1.33 15.51 10.27
CA ILE A 121 -2.09 15.22 11.48
C ILE A 121 -3.29 16.17 11.54
N SER A 122 -4.47 15.65 11.19
CA SER A 122 -5.74 16.37 11.32
C SER A 122 -6.84 15.39 11.70
N GLY A 123 -7.91 15.88 12.34
CA GLY A 123 -9.05 15.02 12.72
C GLY A 123 -9.69 14.30 11.53
N ARG A 124 -9.67 14.92 10.35
CA ARG A 124 -10.18 14.29 9.11
C ARG A 124 -9.25 13.17 8.63
N THR A 125 -7.94 13.43 8.61
CA THR A 125 -6.93 12.42 8.23
C THR A 125 -7.02 11.22 9.15
N PHE A 126 -7.06 11.46 10.46
CA PHE A 126 -7.17 10.44 11.49
C PHE A 126 -8.40 9.54 11.26
N ARG A 127 -9.59 10.12 11.10
CA ARG A 127 -10.84 9.37 10.89
C ARG A 127 -10.79 8.53 9.60
N ASN A 128 -10.33 9.13 8.51
CA ASN A 128 -10.22 8.42 7.24
C ASN A 128 -9.20 7.28 7.33
N PHE A 129 -8.05 7.52 7.94
CA PHE A 129 -7.02 6.52 8.12
C PHE A 129 -7.52 5.34 8.97
N LYS A 130 -8.17 5.64 10.12
CA LYS A 130 -8.78 4.61 10.97
C LYS A 130 -9.75 3.73 10.17
N ASN A 131 -10.63 4.34 9.37
CA ASN A 131 -11.56 3.58 8.53
C ASN A 131 -10.83 2.69 7.52
N GLN A 132 -9.82 3.23 6.80
CA GLN A 132 -9.09 2.46 5.80
C GLN A 132 -8.30 1.30 6.41
N MET A 133 -7.75 1.48 7.61
CA MET A 133 -7.09 0.41 8.33
C MET A 133 -8.10 -0.66 8.79
N THR A 134 -9.25 -0.25 9.31
CA THR A 134 -10.33 -1.19 9.66
C THR A 134 -10.75 -2.04 8.45
N TYR A 135 -10.87 -1.44 7.27
CA TYR A 135 -11.21 -2.16 6.04
C TYR A 135 -10.07 -3.10 5.61
N LEU A 136 -8.83 -2.66 5.73
CA LEU A 136 -7.64 -3.44 5.40
C LEU A 136 -7.49 -4.66 6.33
N ALA A 137 -7.69 -4.46 7.63
CA ALA A 137 -7.62 -5.54 8.61
C ALA A 137 -8.78 -6.55 8.47
N GLY A 138 -9.94 -6.07 8.07
CA GLY A 138 -11.11 -6.94 7.89
C GLY A 138 -11.21 -7.60 6.52
N CYS A 139 -10.37 -7.23 5.54
CA CYS A 139 -10.42 -7.84 4.22
C CYS A 139 -9.59 -9.12 4.14
N GLU A 140 -9.97 -9.97 3.21
CA GLU A 140 -9.22 -11.16 2.84
C GLU A 140 -8.58 -10.96 1.46
N MET A 141 -7.31 -11.30 1.34
CA MET A 141 -6.58 -11.29 0.06
C MET A 141 -6.26 -12.71 -0.38
N GLN A 142 -6.55 -13.00 -1.63
CA GLN A 142 -6.09 -14.19 -2.31
C GLN A 142 -5.11 -13.76 -3.41
N LEU A 143 -3.92 -14.30 -3.35
CA LEU A 143 -2.84 -14.01 -4.27
C LEU A 143 -2.51 -15.27 -5.06
N ALA A 144 -2.36 -15.15 -6.37
CA ALA A 144 -2.04 -16.27 -7.23
C ALA A 144 -0.91 -15.94 -8.21
N TRP A 145 -0.06 -16.92 -8.48
CA TRP A 145 1.01 -16.86 -9.45
C TRP A 145 0.98 -18.08 -10.36
N ASP A 146 0.98 -17.83 -11.63
CA ASP A 146 1.20 -18.85 -12.65
C ASP A 146 2.66 -18.79 -13.10
N ASN A 147 3.44 -19.85 -12.82
CA ASN A 147 4.83 -19.94 -13.28
C ASN A 147 4.94 -20.66 -14.65
N GLY A 148 3.82 -21.01 -15.28
CA GLY A 148 3.73 -21.72 -16.54
C GLY A 148 3.77 -23.26 -16.40
N GLN A 149 4.08 -23.80 -15.21
CA GLN A 149 4.05 -25.23 -14.89
C GLN A 149 3.09 -25.54 -13.75
N SER A 150 2.89 -24.60 -12.85
CA SER A 150 1.99 -24.73 -11.71
C SER A 150 1.40 -23.37 -11.33
N ILE A 151 0.22 -23.36 -10.75
CA ILE A 151 -0.40 -22.18 -10.12
C ILE A 151 -0.20 -22.32 -8.61
N LYS A 152 0.49 -21.33 -8.03
CA LYS A 152 0.56 -21.17 -6.58
C LYS A 152 -0.51 -20.18 -6.17
N GLN A 153 -1.31 -20.54 -5.19
CA GLN A 153 -2.32 -19.68 -4.60
C GLN A 153 -2.06 -19.57 -3.10
N MET A 154 -2.14 -18.37 -2.60
CA MET A 154 -2.03 -18.03 -1.19
C MET A 154 -3.27 -17.26 -0.76
N ARG A 155 -3.79 -17.60 0.40
CA ARG A 155 -4.89 -16.89 1.04
C ARG A 155 -4.36 -16.26 2.32
N SER A 156 -4.45 -14.95 2.44
CA SER A 156 -3.93 -14.24 3.60
C SER A 156 -4.79 -13.03 3.94
N ALA A 157 -4.98 -12.79 5.23
CA ALA A 157 -5.30 -11.45 5.70
C ALA A 157 -3.98 -10.66 5.72
N PRO A 158 -3.85 -9.52 5.03
CA PRO A 158 -2.62 -8.73 5.06
C PRO A 158 -2.30 -8.25 6.48
N VAL A 159 -3.33 -8.00 7.29
CA VAL A 159 -3.25 -7.73 8.72
C VAL A 159 -4.03 -8.81 9.44
N HIS A 160 -3.36 -9.64 10.22
CA HIS A 160 -3.96 -10.82 10.86
C HIS A 160 -4.69 -10.49 12.16
N SER A 161 -4.14 -9.63 13.00
CA SER A 161 -4.77 -9.26 14.26
C SER A 161 -4.83 -7.76 14.45
N PHE A 162 -5.97 -7.34 14.98
CA PHE A 162 -6.30 -5.94 15.05
C PHE A 162 -7.44 -5.70 16.06
N GLU A 163 -7.13 -5.81 17.34
CA GLU A 163 -8.17 -5.83 18.40
C GLU A 163 -8.82 -4.46 18.64
N ALA A 164 -8.14 -3.36 18.41
CA ALA A 164 -8.56 -2.06 18.93
C ALA A 164 -9.48 -1.22 18.02
N TRP A 165 -9.63 -1.58 16.74
CA TRP A 165 -10.36 -0.71 15.80
C TRP A 165 -11.82 -1.09 15.62
N ALA A 166 -12.24 -2.14 16.30
CA ALA A 166 -13.59 -2.69 16.17
C ALA A 166 -14.68 -1.84 16.84
N ASP A 167 -14.35 -0.93 17.77
CA ASP A 167 -15.33 -0.05 18.39
C ASP A 167 -15.28 1.39 17.88
N PRO A 168 -16.14 1.77 16.90
CA PRO A 168 -16.24 3.15 16.43
C PRO A 168 -16.86 4.10 17.46
N PHE A 169 -17.39 3.57 18.56
CA PHE A 169 -18.08 4.30 19.63
C PHE A 169 -17.28 4.40 20.94
N ALA A 170 -16.08 3.82 21.01
CA ALA A 170 -15.20 4.05 22.14
C ALA A 170 -14.83 5.54 22.17
N ALA A 171 -15.47 6.24 23.10
CA ALA A 171 -15.28 7.67 23.30
C ALA A 171 -13.81 7.97 23.55
N GLN A 172 -13.24 8.91 22.78
CA GLN A 172 -12.02 9.70 22.99
C GLN A 172 -10.70 9.00 23.40
N SER A 173 -10.72 7.78 23.91
CA SER A 173 -9.55 6.94 24.10
C SER A 173 -9.70 5.66 23.26
N ALA A 174 -9.95 5.83 21.96
CA ALA A 174 -9.94 4.70 21.05
C ALA A 174 -8.56 4.04 21.13
N PHE A 175 -8.50 2.89 21.77
CA PHE A 175 -7.30 2.07 21.88
C PHE A 175 -6.67 1.95 20.50
N TRP A 176 -5.52 2.57 20.36
CA TRP A 176 -4.59 2.23 19.32
C TRP A 176 -3.99 0.89 19.71
N PRO A 177 -3.84 -0.08 18.82
CA PRO A 177 -3.23 -1.34 19.19
C PRO A 177 -1.77 -1.12 19.60
N ASP A 178 -1.26 -1.97 20.47
CA ASP A 178 0.16 -1.97 20.78
C ASP A 178 0.96 -2.64 19.66
N GLU A 179 0.33 -3.57 18.94
CA GLU A 179 0.96 -4.35 17.87
C GLU A 179 0.02 -4.53 16.67
N ILE A 180 0.62 -4.60 15.49
CA ILE A 180 -0.03 -5.03 14.24
C ILE A 180 0.73 -6.25 13.72
N THR A 181 0.03 -7.36 13.49
CA THR A 181 0.63 -8.59 12.99
C THR A 181 0.25 -8.84 11.53
N LEU A 182 1.24 -9.04 10.67
CA LEU A 182 1.02 -9.50 9.29
C LEU A 182 0.73 -11.00 9.27
N GLY A 183 -0.06 -11.45 8.29
CA GLY A 183 -0.30 -12.87 8.09
C GLY A 183 1.02 -13.62 7.82
N HIS A 184 1.21 -14.78 8.43
CA HIS A 184 2.47 -15.53 8.37
C HIS A 184 2.93 -15.82 6.94
N GLU A 185 2.08 -16.39 6.10
CA GLU A 185 2.41 -16.67 4.70
C GLU A 185 2.71 -15.40 3.91
N PHE A 186 1.98 -14.30 4.20
CA PHE A 186 2.25 -13.00 3.58
C PHE A 186 3.64 -12.50 3.96
N PHE A 187 4.02 -12.60 5.22
CA PHE A 187 5.33 -12.19 5.72
C PHE A 187 6.47 -13.02 5.11
N GLU A 188 6.35 -14.34 5.04
CA GLU A 188 7.38 -15.19 4.43
C GLU A 188 7.62 -14.83 2.95
N THR A 189 6.52 -14.66 2.19
CA THR A 189 6.63 -14.26 0.79
C THR A 189 7.07 -12.81 0.60
N LEU A 190 6.76 -11.93 1.54
CA LEU A 190 7.27 -10.56 1.59
C LEU A 190 8.80 -10.57 1.73
N CYS A 191 9.35 -11.29 2.71
CA CYS A 191 10.80 -11.38 2.92
C CYS A 191 11.53 -11.90 1.69
N ALA A 192 10.94 -12.86 0.97
CA ALA A 192 11.51 -13.42 -0.25
C ALA A 192 11.39 -12.49 -1.48
N HIS A 193 10.40 -11.60 -1.50
CA HIS A 193 10.02 -10.82 -2.68
C HIS A 193 9.75 -9.34 -2.38
N ALA A 194 10.39 -8.77 -1.37
CA ALA A 194 10.31 -7.35 -1.06
C ALA A 194 10.92 -6.50 -2.19
N VAL A 195 10.22 -5.44 -2.57
CA VAL A 195 10.68 -4.47 -3.56
C VAL A 195 11.07 -3.20 -2.81
N PRO A 196 12.33 -2.74 -2.93
CA PRO A 196 12.75 -1.49 -2.30
C PRO A 196 12.13 -0.30 -3.01
N LEU A 197 11.65 0.67 -2.24
CA LEU A 197 11.07 1.93 -2.69
C LEU A 197 11.82 3.08 -2.02
N ASP A 198 12.06 4.16 -2.76
CA ASP A 198 12.64 5.38 -2.18
C ASP A 198 11.60 6.12 -1.33
N PRO A 199 11.85 6.36 -0.03
CA PRO A 199 10.88 7.00 0.86
C PRO A 199 10.53 8.43 0.42
N ARG A 200 11.44 9.15 -0.22
CA ARG A 200 11.20 10.51 -0.74
C ARG A 200 10.17 10.48 -1.86
N ALA A 201 10.27 9.49 -2.76
CA ALA A 201 9.32 9.30 -3.84
C ALA A 201 7.94 8.87 -3.27
N VAL A 202 7.90 7.92 -2.34
CA VAL A 202 6.66 7.51 -1.66
C VAL A 202 5.97 8.72 -1.02
N HIS A 203 6.72 9.53 -0.26
CA HIS A 203 6.20 10.73 0.38
C HIS A 203 5.70 11.78 -0.63
N ALA A 204 6.42 12.01 -1.73
CA ALA A 204 6.01 12.97 -2.75
C ALA A 204 4.72 12.54 -3.48
N LEU A 205 4.49 11.24 -3.64
CA LEU A 205 3.36 10.65 -4.37
C LEU A 205 2.17 10.27 -3.48
N GLN A 206 2.27 10.40 -2.15
CA GLN A 206 1.28 9.91 -1.17
C GLN A 206 -0.16 10.40 -1.38
N HIS A 207 -0.36 11.48 -2.11
CA HIS A 207 -1.70 12.04 -2.35
C HIS A 207 -2.42 11.42 -3.56
N SER A 208 -1.75 10.54 -4.31
CA SER A 208 -2.29 9.92 -5.51
C SER A 208 -2.08 8.41 -5.53
N ALA A 209 -3.14 7.64 -5.31
CA ALA A 209 -3.12 6.19 -5.38
C ALA A 209 -2.58 5.69 -6.74
N LEU A 210 -2.95 6.35 -7.84
CA LEU A 210 -2.46 6.01 -9.19
C LEU A 210 -0.96 6.26 -9.32
N ALA A 211 -0.46 7.41 -8.83
CA ALA A 211 0.97 7.72 -8.90
C ALA A 211 1.81 6.74 -8.06
N MET A 212 1.32 6.36 -6.88
CA MET A 212 1.94 5.34 -6.05
C MET A 212 1.97 3.97 -6.74
N ASP A 213 0.85 3.56 -7.38
CA ASP A 213 0.79 2.29 -8.14
C ASP A 213 1.81 2.29 -9.28
N ILE A 214 1.88 3.37 -10.07
CA ILE A 214 2.81 3.50 -11.19
C ILE A 214 4.26 3.45 -10.69
N TYR A 215 4.58 4.17 -9.62
CA TYR A 215 5.91 4.20 -9.04
C TYR A 215 6.33 2.81 -8.53
N SER A 216 5.50 2.15 -7.72
CA SER A 216 5.78 0.83 -7.18
C SER A 216 5.92 -0.22 -8.30
N TRP A 217 5.07 -0.14 -9.32
CA TRP A 217 5.16 -1.00 -10.49
C TRP A 217 6.46 -0.77 -11.28
N LEU A 218 6.88 0.49 -11.47
CA LEU A 218 8.16 0.81 -12.11
C LEU A 218 9.34 0.30 -11.28
N ALA A 219 9.36 0.54 -9.98
CA ALA A 219 10.40 0.04 -9.08
C ALA A 219 10.53 -1.49 -9.17
N HIS A 220 9.40 -2.22 -9.16
CA HIS A 220 9.39 -3.66 -9.35
C HIS A 220 9.88 -4.09 -10.74
N ARG A 221 9.56 -3.35 -11.81
CA ARG A 221 9.82 -3.75 -13.19
C ARG A 221 11.22 -3.38 -13.66
N LEU A 222 11.69 -2.17 -13.35
CA LEU A 222 12.94 -1.64 -13.91
C LEU A 222 14.16 -2.47 -13.50
N CYS A 223 14.24 -2.95 -12.28
CA CYS A 223 15.34 -3.80 -11.82
C CYS A 223 15.40 -5.18 -12.51
N ARG A 224 14.35 -5.57 -13.25
CA ARG A 224 14.23 -6.84 -13.97
C ARG A 224 14.46 -6.70 -15.48
N ILE A 225 14.55 -5.49 -16.00
CA ILE A 225 14.85 -5.23 -17.43
C ILE A 225 16.35 -5.37 -17.63
N ARG A 226 16.74 -6.37 -18.43
CA ARG A 226 18.16 -6.68 -18.74
C ARG A 226 18.56 -6.29 -20.16
N THR A 227 17.67 -5.61 -20.91
CA THR A 227 17.95 -5.25 -22.32
C THR A 227 18.39 -3.80 -22.40
N GLU A 228 19.53 -3.55 -23.09
CA GLU A 228 20.07 -2.20 -23.34
C GLU A 228 19.11 -1.36 -24.21
N ASN A 229 18.30 -1.99 -25.04
CA ASN A 229 17.38 -1.32 -25.97
C ASN A 229 16.06 -0.85 -25.33
N GLY A 230 15.90 -1.02 -24.01
CA GLY A 230 14.68 -0.68 -23.31
C GLY A 230 13.48 -1.56 -23.71
N VAL A 231 12.33 -1.30 -23.10
CA VAL A 231 11.07 -2.00 -23.38
C VAL A 231 9.98 -0.99 -23.68
N LYS A 232 9.33 -1.12 -24.83
CA LYS A 232 8.16 -0.30 -25.18
C LYS A 232 6.95 -0.78 -24.40
N LEU A 233 6.29 0.17 -23.71
CA LEU A 233 5.05 -0.05 -22.99
C LEU A 233 3.91 0.66 -23.70
N TYR A 234 2.81 -0.04 -23.86
CA TYR A 234 1.59 0.55 -24.41
C TYR A 234 0.58 0.75 -23.29
N TRP A 235 -0.08 1.90 -23.25
CA TRP A 235 -1.08 2.23 -22.21
C TRP A 235 -2.19 1.19 -22.08
N LYS A 236 -2.56 0.51 -23.16
CA LYS A 236 -3.54 -0.60 -23.13
C LYS A 236 -3.11 -1.79 -22.25
N ASN A 237 -1.81 -1.94 -22.00
CA ASN A 237 -1.24 -3.03 -21.20
C ASN A 237 -1.07 -2.64 -19.72
N LEU A 238 -1.44 -1.41 -19.34
CA LEU A 238 -1.35 -0.86 -17.99
C LEU A 238 -2.73 -0.69 -17.32
N ARG A 239 -3.78 -1.17 -17.97
CA ARG A 239 -5.15 -1.14 -17.44
C ARG A 239 -5.45 -2.33 -16.57
#